data_f000fd8ba09aa6f855b6ba4de2318f79
#
_entry.id   f000fd8ba09aa6f855b6ba4de2318f79
#
_cell.length_a   1.000
_cell.length_b   1.000
_cell.length_c   1.000
_cell.angle_alpha   90.00
_cell.angle_beta   90.00
_cell.angle_gamma   90.00
#
_symmetry.space_group_name_H-M   'P 1'
#
loop_
_entity.id
_entity.type
_entity.pdbx_description
1 polymer ?
#
loop_
_entity_poly.entity_id
_entity_poly.type
_entity_poly.pdbx_seq_one_letter_code
_entity_poly.pdbx_strand_id
1 'polypeptide(L)'
;SQWRVYLPENEGGWYDFRTGRKYGNGWSEVPVTIEDIPVFAKAGSILPLGTVKQHAAEKSDEPLTINVYPGADACFNLFEDDGLSVDGSSSTIPFTWDDSSRTLTIGKRQGSFEGMEDARTFNIAVAGTEKSIRYDGRKVIVRF
;
A
#
# COMPACT_ATOMS: atom_id res chain seq x y z
N SER A 1 13.96 -24.03 10.04
CA SER A 1 13.08 -24.08 11.21
C SER A 1 11.75 -23.38 10.91
N GLN A 2 10.75 -23.67 11.73
CA GLN A 2 9.42 -23.13 11.59
C GLN A 2 8.96 -22.55 12.92
N TRP A 3 8.23 -21.44 12.84
CA TRP A 3 7.57 -20.85 13.99
C TRP A 3 6.08 -21.15 13.93
N ARG A 4 5.51 -21.45 15.08
CA ARG A 4 4.08 -21.57 15.23
C ARG A 4 3.53 -20.21 15.61
N VAL A 5 2.70 -19.63 14.74
CA VAL A 5 2.20 -18.27 14.90
C VAL A 5 0.67 -18.29 15.01
N TYR A 6 0.14 -17.53 15.94
CA TYR A 6 -1.31 -17.32 16.05
C TYR A 6 -1.69 -16.05 15.30
N LEU A 7 -2.58 -16.21 14.31
CA LEU A 7 -3.11 -15.09 13.52
C LEU A 7 -4.54 -14.85 13.96
N PRO A 8 -4.84 -13.69 14.58
CA PRO A 8 -6.20 -13.36 15.02
C PRO A 8 -7.21 -13.40 13.89
N GLU A 9 -8.48 -13.58 14.24
CA GLU A 9 -9.54 -13.60 13.25
C GLU A 9 -9.59 -12.30 12.46
N ASN A 10 -9.56 -12.41 11.14
CA ASN A 10 -9.65 -11.29 10.21
C ASN A 10 -10.33 -11.76 8.93
N GLU A 11 -11.30 -10.99 8.44
CA GLU A 11 -11.96 -11.30 7.18
C GLU A 11 -10.92 -11.40 6.05
N GLY A 12 -10.95 -12.53 5.31
CA GLY A 12 -10.00 -12.79 4.25
C GLY A 12 -8.63 -13.30 4.70
N GLY A 13 -8.36 -13.36 6.00
CA GLY A 13 -7.10 -13.92 6.53
C GLY A 13 -5.92 -12.95 6.51
N TRP A 14 -4.73 -13.49 6.29
CA TRP A 14 -3.46 -12.79 6.43
C TRP A 14 -2.51 -13.12 5.29
N TYR A 15 -1.55 -12.24 5.05
CA TYR A 15 -0.49 -12.45 4.08
C TYR A 15 0.87 -12.28 4.75
N ASP A 16 1.83 -13.16 4.40
CA ASP A 16 3.22 -12.92 4.77
C ASP A 16 3.72 -11.72 3.96
N PHE A 17 4.15 -10.69 4.66
CA PHE A 17 4.59 -9.43 4.05
C PHE A 17 5.79 -9.62 3.12
N ARG A 18 6.67 -10.60 3.42
CA ARG A 18 7.88 -10.84 2.64
C ARG A 18 7.61 -11.65 1.38
N THR A 19 6.78 -12.69 1.49
CA THR A 19 6.60 -13.67 0.41
C THR A 19 5.30 -13.50 -0.35
N GLY A 20 4.33 -12.79 0.22
CA GLY A 20 2.97 -12.69 -0.34
C GLY A 20 2.13 -13.93 -0.11
N ARG A 21 2.65 -14.93 0.60
CA ARG A 21 1.91 -16.16 0.86
C ARG A 21 0.73 -15.90 1.78
N LYS A 22 -0.43 -16.47 1.41
CA LYS A 22 -1.66 -16.30 2.18
C LYS A 22 -1.74 -17.33 3.29
N TYR A 23 -2.20 -16.88 4.47
CA TYR A 23 -2.43 -17.71 5.64
C TYR A 23 -3.85 -17.48 6.16
N GLY A 24 -4.49 -18.54 6.64
CA GLY A 24 -5.78 -18.43 7.31
C GLY A 24 -5.65 -17.91 8.73
N ASN A 25 -6.79 -17.69 9.37
CA ASN A 25 -6.85 -17.32 10.78
C ASN A 25 -6.45 -18.51 11.66
N GLY A 26 -6.03 -18.22 12.88
CA GLY A 26 -5.66 -19.24 13.86
C GLY A 26 -4.18 -19.58 13.82
N TRP A 27 -3.85 -20.80 14.25
CA TRP A 27 -2.47 -21.24 14.30
C TRP A 27 -1.93 -21.65 12.95
N SER A 28 -0.76 -21.19 12.61
CA SER A 28 -0.05 -21.54 11.38
C SER A 28 1.42 -21.78 11.66
N GLU A 29 2.02 -22.70 10.90
CA GLU A 29 3.46 -22.89 10.91
C GLU A 29 4.06 -22.09 9.77
N VAL A 30 5.04 -21.24 10.10
CA VAL A 30 5.63 -20.31 9.16
C VAL A 30 7.12 -20.59 9.05
N PRO A 31 7.65 -20.83 7.82
CA PRO A 31 9.09 -20.98 7.65
C PRO A 31 9.81 -19.70 8.06
N VAL A 32 10.87 -19.85 8.84
CA VAL A 32 11.69 -18.71 9.26
C VAL A 32 13.16 -19.06 9.06
N THR A 33 13.93 -18.01 8.75
CA THR A 33 15.38 -18.09 8.76
C THR A 33 15.90 -17.28 9.92
N ILE A 34 17.18 -17.44 10.19
CA ILE A 34 17.82 -16.76 11.31
C ILE A 34 17.78 -15.23 11.15
N GLU A 35 17.68 -14.77 9.92
CA GLU A 35 17.72 -13.33 9.58
C GLU A 35 16.34 -12.72 9.37
N ASP A 36 15.29 -13.54 9.28
CA ASP A 36 13.96 -13.07 8.92
C ASP A 36 12.95 -13.32 10.02
N ILE A 37 12.30 -12.26 10.44
CA ILE A 37 11.17 -12.34 11.36
C ILE A 37 9.90 -12.23 10.52
N PRO A 38 8.93 -13.17 10.66
CA PRO A 38 7.68 -13.09 9.92
C PRO A 38 6.90 -11.83 10.27
N VAL A 39 6.43 -11.13 9.24
CA VAL A 39 5.56 -9.97 9.36
C VAL A 39 4.33 -10.23 8.51
N PHE A 40 3.14 -10.02 9.07
CA PHE A 40 1.89 -10.32 8.40
C PHE A 40 1.09 -9.06 8.13
N ALA A 41 0.50 -8.99 6.93
CA ALA A 41 -0.45 -7.96 6.57
C ALA A 41 -1.85 -8.57 6.57
N LYS A 42 -2.81 -7.82 7.09
CA LYS A 42 -4.21 -8.24 7.05
C LYS A 42 -4.74 -8.19 5.63
N ALA A 43 -5.50 -9.21 5.22
CA ALA A 43 -6.35 -9.07 4.04
C ALA A 43 -7.28 -7.87 4.25
N GLY A 44 -7.53 -7.10 3.19
CA GLY A 44 -8.22 -5.83 3.31
C GLY A 44 -7.33 -4.68 3.73
N SER A 45 -6.05 -4.73 3.36
CA SER A 45 -5.08 -3.66 3.64
C SER A 45 -4.49 -3.10 2.35
N ILE A 46 -4.16 -1.82 2.37
CA ILE A 46 -3.41 -1.15 1.32
C ILE A 46 -2.19 -0.51 1.98
N LEU A 47 -1.00 -0.90 1.56
CA LEU A 47 0.24 -0.43 2.17
C LEU A 47 1.20 0.11 1.11
N PRO A 48 1.75 1.32 1.31
CA PRO A 48 2.79 1.82 0.43
C PRO A 48 4.12 1.13 0.74
N LEU A 49 4.83 0.74 -0.31
CA LEU A 49 6.18 0.19 -0.22
C LEU A 49 7.08 0.98 -1.15
N GLY A 50 8.26 1.33 -0.69
CA GLY A 50 9.21 2.05 -1.52
C GLY A 50 10.25 2.75 -0.70
N THR A 51 11.04 3.58 -1.37
CA THR A 51 12.06 4.38 -0.72
C THR A 51 11.40 5.39 0.22
N VAL A 52 11.76 5.33 1.50
CA VAL A 52 11.28 6.32 2.46
C VAL A 52 12.01 7.63 2.19
N LYS A 53 11.26 8.67 1.87
CA LYS A 53 11.79 10.01 1.73
C LYS A 53 11.67 10.72 3.07
N GLN A 54 12.72 11.37 3.51
CA GLN A 54 12.69 12.13 4.75
C GLN A 54 11.93 13.44 4.59
N HIS A 55 11.96 14.01 3.39
CA HIS A 55 11.19 15.21 3.07
C HIS A 55 10.99 15.32 1.56
N ALA A 56 10.05 16.19 1.14
CA ALA A 56 9.66 16.32 -0.25
C ALA A 56 10.76 16.85 -1.17
N ALA A 57 11.81 17.47 -0.62
CA ALA A 57 12.94 17.91 -1.41
C ALA A 57 13.81 16.76 -1.90
N GLU A 58 13.73 15.61 -1.27
CA GLU A 58 14.39 14.39 -1.74
C GLU A 58 13.52 13.75 -2.82
N LYS A 59 13.80 14.09 -4.06
CA LYS A 59 13.06 13.53 -5.18
C LYS A 59 13.65 12.19 -5.58
N SER A 60 12.80 11.22 -5.82
CA SER A 60 13.17 9.94 -6.39
C SER A 60 12.39 9.77 -7.69
N ASP A 61 13.09 9.33 -8.75
CA ASP A 61 12.42 8.99 -10.00
C ASP A 61 11.73 7.62 -9.93
N GLU A 62 11.95 6.88 -8.83
CA GLU A 62 11.33 5.58 -8.65
C GLU A 62 9.85 5.72 -8.29
N PRO A 63 8.97 4.99 -8.99
CA PRO A 63 7.56 4.97 -8.63
C PRO A 63 7.34 4.38 -7.25
N LEU A 64 6.39 4.93 -6.51
CA LEU A 64 5.96 4.34 -5.26
C LEU A 64 5.11 3.10 -5.55
N THR A 65 5.41 1.99 -4.91
CA THR A 65 4.62 0.78 -5.01
C THR A 65 3.54 0.77 -3.94
N ILE A 66 2.31 0.56 -4.37
CA ILE A 66 1.16 0.42 -3.49
C ILE A 66 0.73 -1.05 -3.52
N ASN A 67 0.88 -1.74 -2.39
CA ASN A 67 0.47 -3.13 -2.26
C ASN A 67 -0.94 -3.21 -1.71
N VAL A 68 -1.79 -3.94 -2.43
CA VAL A 68 -3.14 -4.28 -1.99
C VAL A 68 -3.15 -5.75 -1.58
N TYR A 69 -3.59 -6.02 -0.36
CA TYR A 69 -3.78 -7.37 0.16
C TYR A 69 -5.27 -7.70 0.07
N PRO A 70 -5.70 -8.45 -0.98
CA PRO A 70 -7.13 -8.68 -1.22
C PRO A 70 -7.73 -9.68 -0.22
N GLY A 71 -9.04 -9.81 -0.24
CA GLY A 71 -9.81 -10.67 0.64
C GLY A 71 -10.87 -9.91 1.43
N ALA A 72 -10.79 -8.58 1.45
CA ALA A 72 -11.79 -7.69 2.03
C ALA A 72 -11.58 -6.29 1.43
N ASP A 73 -12.57 -5.42 1.58
CA ASP A 73 -12.47 -4.04 1.15
C ASP A 73 -11.42 -3.30 1.98
N ALA A 74 -10.76 -2.34 1.36
CA ALA A 74 -9.70 -1.58 2.02
C ALA A 74 -9.72 -0.11 1.59
N CYS A 75 -9.15 0.73 2.42
CA CYS A 75 -8.92 2.13 2.08
C CYS A 75 -7.60 2.60 2.68
N PHE A 76 -6.99 3.59 2.03
CA PHE A 76 -5.73 4.16 2.46
C PHE A 76 -5.62 5.59 1.95
N ASN A 77 -5.16 6.50 2.78
CA ASN A 77 -4.90 7.89 2.39
C ASN A 77 -3.39 8.13 2.37
N LEU A 78 -2.87 8.49 1.22
CA LEU A 78 -1.47 8.87 1.08
C LEU A 78 -1.34 10.37 1.33
N PHE A 79 -0.61 10.72 2.39
CA PHE A 79 -0.33 12.12 2.72
C PHE A 79 1.01 12.53 2.16
N GLU A 80 1.06 13.68 1.52
CA GLU A 80 2.29 14.28 1.02
C GLU A 80 2.36 15.73 1.48
N ASP A 81 3.53 16.16 1.95
CA ASP A 81 3.79 17.54 2.31
C ASP A 81 5.17 17.97 1.78
N ASP A 82 5.54 19.23 2.00
CA ASP A 82 6.84 19.72 1.58
C ASP A 82 7.97 19.34 2.55
N GLY A 83 7.61 18.81 3.72
CA GLY A 83 8.56 18.41 4.75
C GLY A 83 9.30 19.57 5.42
N LEU A 84 9.06 20.80 4.98
CA LEU A 84 9.79 21.98 5.41
C LEU A 84 8.90 23.06 5.99
N SER A 85 7.64 23.10 5.56
CA SER A 85 6.69 24.14 5.95
C SER A 85 6.09 23.86 7.32
N VAL A 86 5.99 24.91 8.13
CA VAL A 86 5.34 24.80 9.44
C VAL A 86 3.85 25.09 9.40
N ASP A 87 3.33 25.53 8.26
CA ASP A 87 1.91 25.84 8.12
C ASP A 87 1.03 24.60 7.86
N GLY A 88 1.66 23.43 7.66
CA GLY A 88 0.95 22.18 7.47
C GLY A 88 0.35 21.99 6.08
N SER A 89 0.81 22.73 5.09
CA SER A 89 0.37 22.53 3.71
C SER A 89 0.68 21.11 3.25
N SER A 90 -0.35 20.40 2.78
CA SER A 90 -0.23 19.01 2.38
C SER A 90 -1.25 18.65 1.32
N SER A 91 -1.04 17.51 0.69
CA SER A 91 -2.04 16.91 -0.18
C SER A 91 -2.36 15.49 0.28
N THR A 92 -3.55 15.03 -0.07
CA THR A 92 -4.02 13.69 0.27
C THR A 92 -4.54 13.01 -1.00
N ILE A 93 -4.09 11.78 -1.22
CA ILE A 93 -4.56 10.93 -2.31
C ILE A 93 -5.26 9.72 -1.69
N PRO A 94 -6.59 9.58 -1.85
CA PRO A 94 -7.30 8.43 -1.29
C PRO A 94 -7.24 7.24 -2.22
N PHE A 95 -6.97 6.06 -1.67
CA PHE A 95 -7.01 4.78 -2.36
C PHE A 95 -8.12 3.93 -1.76
N THR A 96 -8.93 3.30 -2.60
CA THR A 96 -10.03 2.44 -2.16
C THR A 96 -10.00 1.13 -2.96
N TRP A 97 -10.08 0.01 -2.25
CA TRP A 97 -10.17 -1.32 -2.87
C TRP A 97 -11.54 -1.91 -2.63
N ASP A 98 -12.22 -2.26 -3.72
CA ASP A 98 -13.45 -3.03 -3.71
C ASP A 98 -13.13 -4.48 -4.05
N ASP A 99 -13.18 -5.34 -3.05
CA ASP A 99 -12.76 -6.73 -3.20
C ASP A 99 -13.71 -7.53 -4.09
N SER A 100 -15.01 -7.24 -4.03
CA SER A 100 -16.01 -7.97 -4.81
C SER A 100 -15.83 -7.77 -6.31
N SER A 101 -15.48 -6.56 -6.73
CA SER A 101 -15.24 -6.23 -8.15
C SER A 101 -13.76 -6.25 -8.52
N ARG A 102 -12.86 -6.45 -7.55
CA ARG A 102 -11.41 -6.41 -7.69
C ARG A 102 -10.97 -5.12 -8.37
N THR A 103 -11.46 -4.01 -7.86
CA THR A 103 -11.24 -2.69 -8.42
C THR A 103 -10.53 -1.79 -7.41
N LEU A 104 -9.43 -1.17 -7.86
CA LEU A 104 -8.75 -0.13 -7.10
C LEU A 104 -9.15 1.22 -7.67
N THR A 105 -9.59 2.12 -6.82
CA THR A 105 -9.88 3.51 -7.17
C THR A 105 -8.84 4.39 -6.49
N ILE A 106 -8.12 5.18 -7.30
CA ILE A 106 -7.27 6.25 -6.81
C ILE A 106 -8.10 7.52 -6.94
N GLY A 107 -8.52 8.08 -5.83
CA GLY A 107 -9.43 9.22 -5.83
C GLY A 107 -8.74 10.53 -6.18
N LYS A 108 -9.53 11.57 -6.33
CA LYS A 108 -9.03 12.90 -6.63
C LYS A 108 -8.11 13.39 -5.51
N ARG A 109 -6.96 13.95 -5.90
CA ARG A 109 -6.03 14.58 -4.95
C ARG A 109 -6.71 15.77 -4.29
N GLN A 110 -6.55 15.88 -2.98
CA GLN A 110 -7.06 16.99 -2.20
C GLN A 110 -5.90 17.76 -1.57
N GLY A 111 -5.93 19.08 -1.68
CA GLY A 111 -4.89 19.93 -1.16
C GLY A 111 -3.72 20.09 -2.10
N SER A 112 -2.80 20.96 -1.71
CA SER A 112 -1.59 21.23 -2.46
C SER A 112 -0.52 21.83 -1.56
N PHE A 113 0.73 21.78 -2.02
CA PHE A 113 1.87 22.39 -1.34
C PHE A 113 2.89 22.83 -2.38
N GLU A 114 3.75 23.75 -2.01
CA GLU A 114 4.79 24.24 -2.91
C GLU A 114 5.78 23.12 -3.24
N GLY A 115 6.09 22.96 -4.52
CA GLY A 115 6.98 21.91 -5.00
C GLY A 115 6.28 20.57 -5.24
N MET A 116 4.96 20.51 -5.09
CA MET A 116 4.19 19.29 -5.36
C MET A 116 4.27 18.92 -6.86
N GLU A 117 4.51 17.64 -7.12
CA GLU A 117 4.49 17.13 -8.49
C GLU A 117 3.05 17.07 -9.02
N ASP A 118 2.82 17.58 -10.24
CA ASP A 118 1.49 17.55 -10.86
C ASP A 118 1.06 16.15 -11.22
N ALA A 119 1.99 15.31 -11.64
CA ALA A 119 1.74 13.92 -12.00
C ALA A 119 2.84 13.02 -11.47
N ARG A 120 2.48 11.77 -11.18
CA ARG A 120 3.43 10.75 -10.73
C ARG A 120 2.95 9.38 -11.18
N THR A 121 3.83 8.39 -11.07
CA THR A 121 3.50 7.01 -11.38
C THR A 121 3.43 6.20 -10.08
N PHE A 122 2.38 5.40 -9.98
CA PHE A 122 2.27 4.38 -8.94
C PHE A 122 2.38 3.00 -9.57
N ASN A 123 3.12 2.11 -8.90
CA ASN A 123 3.06 0.70 -9.21
C ASN A 123 2.05 0.07 -8.24
N ILE A 124 1.00 -0.54 -8.78
CA ILE A 124 -0.04 -1.16 -7.97
C ILE A 124 0.13 -2.66 -8.04
N ALA A 125 0.38 -3.29 -6.90
CA ALA A 125 0.57 -4.73 -6.80
C ALA A 125 -0.61 -5.34 -6.04
N VAL A 126 -1.28 -6.30 -6.68
CA VAL A 126 -2.40 -7.04 -6.09
C VAL A 126 -2.18 -8.52 -6.37
N ALA A 127 -1.92 -9.30 -5.31
CA ALA A 127 -1.81 -10.77 -5.37
C ALA A 127 -0.94 -11.28 -6.54
N GLY A 128 0.24 -10.67 -6.71
CA GLY A 128 1.19 -11.08 -7.75
C GLY A 128 1.01 -10.39 -9.09
N THR A 129 -0.05 -9.62 -9.28
CA THR A 129 -0.27 -8.82 -10.49
C THR A 129 0.14 -7.38 -10.21
N GLU A 130 1.00 -6.82 -11.06
CA GLU A 130 1.48 -5.45 -10.90
C GLU A 130 1.15 -4.63 -12.14
N LYS A 131 0.65 -3.42 -11.93
CA LYS A 131 0.35 -2.47 -12.99
C LYS A 131 0.94 -1.10 -12.65
N SER A 132 1.51 -0.44 -13.65
CA SER A 132 2.01 0.94 -13.51
C SER A 132 0.92 1.91 -13.94
N ILE A 133 0.57 2.84 -13.07
CA ILE A 133 -0.52 3.79 -13.29
C ILE A 133 0.03 5.20 -13.19
N ARG A 134 -0.18 6.01 -14.22
CA ARG A 134 0.12 7.42 -14.15
C ARG A 134 -1.05 8.15 -13.50
N TYR A 135 -0.74 8.94 -12.49
CA TYR A 135 -1.72 9.70 -11.72
C TYR A 135 -1.44 11.20 -11.82
N ASP A 136 -2.41 11.98 -12.25
CA ASP A 136 -2.30 13.43 -12.45
C ASP A 136 -3.18 14.24 -11.49
N GLY A 137 -3.69 13.62 -10.45
CA GLY A 137 -4.58 14.27 -9.49
C GLY A 137 -6.05 14.01 -9.73
N ARG A 138 -6.40 13.43 -10.87
CA ARG A 138 -7.78 13.07 -11.19
C ARG A 138 -8.05 11.61 -10.83
N LYS A 139 -9.31 11.31 -10.54
CA LYS A 139 -9.73 9.95 -10.20
C LYS A 139 -9.36 8.95 -11.29
N VAL A 140 -8.75 7.83 -10.88
CA VAL A 140 -8.41 6.71 -11.77
C VAL A 140 -9.01 5.44 -11.19
N ILE A 141 -9.60 4.62 -12.05
CA ILE A 141 -10.18 3.32 -11.68
C ILE A 141 -9.40 2.23 -12.40
N VAL A 142 -8.87 1.27 -11.64
CA VAL A 142 -8.06 0.18 -12.17
C VAL A 142 -8.67 -1.14 -11.73
N ARG A 143 -8.96 -2.00 -12.68
CA ARG A 143 -9.51 -3.33 -12.41
C ARG A 143 -8.41 -4.39 -12.52
N PHE A 144 -8.42 -5.34 -11.59
CA PHE A 144 -7.45 -6.43 -11.52
C PHE A 144 -8.05 -7.82 -11.70
#